data_2d616b6ec2f6cef81e4a666f58e8dafa
#
_entry.id   2d616b6ec2f6cef81e4a666f58e8dafa
#
_cell.length_a   1.000
_cell.length_b   1.000
_cell.length_c   1.000
_cell.angle_alpha   90.00
_cell.angle_beta   90.00
_cell.angle_gamma   90.00
#
_symmetry.space_group_name_H-M   'P 1'
#
loop_
_entity.id
_entity.type
_entity.pdbx_description
1 polymer ?
#
loop_
_entity_poly.entity_id
_entity_poly.type
_entity_poly.pdbx_seq_one_letter_code
_entity_poly.pdbx_strand_id
1 'polypeptide(L)'
;MTVKLLMSWDITPEHEQEYFEFVIGEWIPGIQRMGLEPTEAWATIYGEYPQIQVALLAPDLPEAQRVLNSMDWTRLRDQLFAFVKNFSYKVVPAKGGFQF
;
A
#
# COMPACT_ATOMS: atom_id res chain seq x y z
N MET A 1 -7.18 -13.22 -13.72
CA MET A 1 -7.04 -13.71 -12.33
C MET A 1 -6.71 -12.54 -11.42
N THR A 2 -7.52 -12.32 -10.43
CA THR A 2 -7.28 -11.24 -9.47
C THR A 2 -5.98 -11.47 -8.72
N VAL A 3 -5.22 -10.42 -8.54
CA VAL A 3 -3.98 -10.46 -7.76
C VAL A 3 -4.07 -9.49 -6.61
N LYS A 4 -3.26 -9.73 -5.60
CA LYS A 4 -3.21 -8.91 -4.40
C LYS A 4 -1.81 -8.32 -4.29
N LEU A 5 -1.77 -7.01 -4.08
CA LEU A 5 -0.53 -6.32 -3.76
C LEU A 5 -0.46 -6.16 -2.26
N LEU A 6 0.55 -6.75 -1.66
CA LEU A 6 0.78 -6.64 -0.21
C LEU A 6 1.91 -5.66 -0.01
N MET A 7 1.62 -4.56 0.65
CA MET A 7 2.61 -3.52 0.91
C MET A 7 2.81 -3.37 2.41
N SER A 8 4.03 -3.13 2.83
CA SER A 8 4.31 -2.90 4.24
C SER A 8 5.35 -1.81 4.39
N TRP A 9 5.27 -1.11 5.51
CA TRP A 9 6.21 -0.05 5.86
C TRP A 9 6.11 0.27 7.34
N ASP A 10 7.11 0.98 7.83
CA ASP A 10 7.12 1.51 9.19
C ASP A 10 6.85 3.00 9.14
N ILE A 11 6.01 3.50 10.04
CA ILE A 11 5.77 4.93 10.12
C ILE A 11 6.96 5.58 10.81
N THR A 12 7.50 6.63 10.19
CA THR A 12 8.61 7.39 10.76
C THR A 12 8.14 8.13 12.01
N PRO A 13 8.86 8.02 13.14
CA PRO A 13 8.50 8.76 14.36
C PRO A 13 8.45 10.26 14.07
N GLU A 14 7.61 10.98 14.81
CA GLU A 14 7.46 12.43 14.70
C GLU A 14 6.63 12.89 13.50
N HIS A 15 6.28 11.98 12.58
CA HIS A 15 5.47 12.31 11.40
C HIS A 15 4.15 11.56 11.36
N GLU A 16 3.73 10.99 12.49
CA GLU A 16 2.55 10.14 12.51
C GLU A 16 1.28 10.87 12.08
N GLN A 17 1.05 12.08 12.57
CA GLN A 17 -0.14 12.82 12.20
C GLN A 17 -0.16 13.18 10.73
N GLU A 18 0.96 13.66 10.21
CA GLU A 18 1.10 14.00 8.80
C GLU A 18 0.91 12.77 7.92
N TYR A 19 1.44 11.63 8.38
CA TYR A 19 1.27 10.36 7.69
C TYR A 19 -0.21 10.00 7.55
N PHE A 20 -0.96 10.04 8.64
CA PHE A 20 -2.37 9.68 8.58
C PHE A 20 -3.18 10.65 7.73
N GLU A 21 -2.89 11.93 7.80
CA GLU A 21 -3.54 12.91 6.95
C GLU A 21 -3.26 12.64 5.46
N PHE A 22 -2.02 12.32 5.14
CA PHE A 22 -1.65 12.00 3.77
C PHE A 22 -2.33 10.72 3.29
N VAL A 23 -2.30 9.65 4.09
CA VAL A 23 -2.86 8.36 3.67
C VAL A 23 -4.36 8.47 3.45
N ILE A 24 -5.07 9.10 4.37
CA ILE A 24 -6.53 9.21 4.26
C ILE A 24 -6.92 10.20 3.17
N GLY A 25 -6.22 11.32 3.06
CA GLY A 25 -6.60 12.39 2.14
C GLY A 25 -6.11 12.21 0.72
N GLU A 26 -4.99 11.53 0.51
CA GLU A 26 -4.38 11.46 -0.81
C GLU A 26 -4.00 10.05 -1.25
N TRP A 27 -3.40 9.25 -0.38
CA TRP A 27 -2.88 7.95 -0.80
C TRP A 27 -3.99 6.98 -1.16
N ILE A 28 -4.94 6.78 -0.26
CA ILE A 28 -6.06 5.87 -0.52
C ILE A 28 -6.89 6.32 -1.72
N PRO A 29 -7.31 7.61 -1.81
CA PRO A 29 -8.02 8.05 -3.00
C PRO A 29 -7.21 7.90 -4.29
N GLY A 30 -5.91 8.14 -4.22
CA GLY A 30 -5.03 7.99 -5.39
C GLY A 30 -4.94 6.54 -5.85
N ILE A 31 -4.80 5.61 -4.93
CA ILE A 31 -4.78 4.18 -5.22
C ILE A 31 -6.08 3.76 -5.90
N GLN A 32 -7.21 4.23 -5.36
CA GLN A 32 -8.52 3.91 -5.93
C GLN A 32 -8.68 4.46 -7.35
N ARG A 33 -8.20 5.67 -7.58
CA ARG A 33 -8.25 6.26 -8.93
C ARG A 33 -7.41 5.48 -9.93
N MET A 34 -6.34 4.84 -9.47
CA MET A 34 -5.51 4.01 -10.34
C MET A 34 -6.11 2.63 -10.62
N GLY A 35 -7.24 2.31 -9.99
CA GLY A 35 -7.92 1.05 -10.23
C GLY A 35 -7.56 -0.06 -9.26
N LEU A 36 -6.87 0.26 -8.17
CA LEU A 36 -6.59 -0.71 -7.12
C LEU A 36 -7.60 -0.54 -6.00
N GLU A 37 -8.01 -1.66 -5.42
CA GLU A 37 -9.02 -1.65 -4.37
C GLU A 37 -8.40 -2.02 -3.04
N PRO A 38 -8.35 -1.10 -2.07
CA PRO A 38 -7.91 -1.45 -0.72
C PRO A 38 -8.91 -2.41 -0.07
N THR A 39 -8.42 -3.52 0.44
CA THR A 39 -9.28 -4.52 1.06
C THR A 39 -8.99 -4.72 2.52
N GLU A 40 -7.72 -4.62 2.92
CA GLU A 40 -7.34 -4.85 4.30
C GLU A 40 -6.18 -3.92 4.66
N ALA A 41 -6.18 -3.49 5.90
CA ALA A 41 -5.05 -2.76 6.44
C ALA A 41 -4.97 -3.07 7.93
N TRP A 42 -3.75 -3.33 8.40
CA TRP A 42 -3.56 -3.58 9.82
C TRP A 42 -2.21 -3.06 10.25
N ALA A 43 -2.09 -2.82 11.56
CA ALA A 43 -0.88 -2.31 12.18
C ALA A 43 -0.38 -3.28 13.23
N THR A 44 0.92 -3.54 13.20
CA THR A 44 1.59 -4.30 14.24
C THR A 44 2.59 -3.38 14.89
N ILE A 45 2.60 -3.34 16.20
CA ILE A 45 3.53 -2.46 16.93
C ILE A 45 4.74 -3.27 17.35
N TYR A 46 5.91 -2.86 16.88
CA TYR A 46 7.19 -3.42 17.25
C TYR A 46 8.03 -2.33 17.88
N GLY A 47 8.52 -2.58 19.07
CA GLY A 47 9.39 -1.60 19.71
C GLY A 47 8.74 -0.24 19.73
N GLU A 48 9.32 0.71 19.03
CA GLU A 48 8.89 2.11 19.09
C GLU A 48 7.92 2.51 17.98
N TYR A 49 7.75 1.70 16.93
CA TYR A 49 6.98 2.13 15.77
C TYR A 49 5.94 1.12 15.36
N PRO A 50 4.80 1.59 14.88
CA PRO A 50 3.87 0.70 14.22
C PRO A 50 4.37 0.33 12.83
N GLN A 51 4.23 -0.95 12.49
CA GLN A 51 4.40 -1.43 11.14
C GLN A 51 3.04 -1.57 10.49
N ILE A 52 2.89 -1.02 9.31
CA ILE A 52 1.64 -1.04 8.58
C ILE A 52 1.74 -2.06 7.46
N GLN A 53 0.66 -2.83 7.28
CA GLN A 53 0.50 -3.72 6.13
C GLN A 53 -0.83 -3.41 5.48
N VAL A 54 -0.83 -3.32 4.16
CA VAL A 54 -2.05 -3.10 3.40
C VAL A 54 -2.14 -4.13 2.28
N ALA A 55 -3.36 -4.49 1.94
CA ALA A 55 -3.63 -5.36 0.81
C ALA A 55 -4.51 -4.61 -0.19
N LEU A 56 -4.09 -4.60 -1.44
CA LEU A 56 -4.79 -3.95 -2.53
C LEU A 56 -5.10 -4.99 -3.60
N LEU A 57 -6.30 -4.98 -4.14
CA LEU A 57 -6.67 -5.89 -5.21
C LEU A 57 -6.52 -5.23 -6.57
N ALA A 58 -6.02 -5.99 -7.53
CA ALA A 58 -6.01 -5.62 -8.94
C ALA A 58 -6.70 -6.71 -9.74
N PRO A 59 -7.34 -6.36 -10.88
CA PRO A 59 -8.09 -7.36 -11.65
C PRO A 59 -7.23 -8.51 -12.15
N ASP A 60 -5.99 -8.22 -12.50
CA ASP A 60 -5.06 -9.23 -12.98
C ASP A 60 -3.62 -8.71 -12.85
N LEU A 61 -2.66 -9.57 -13.13
CA LEU A 61 -1.26 -9.21 -13.04
C LEU A 61 -0.85 -8.09 -14.00
N PRO A 62 -1.26 -8.12 -15.29
CA PRO A 62 -0.91 -7.02 -16.20
C PRO A 62 -1.37 -5.66 -15.68
N GLU A 63 -2.57 -5.56 -15.11
CA GLU A 63 -3.05 -4.31 -14.54
C GLU A 63 -2.25 -3.88 -13.33
N ALA A 64 -1.89 -4.83 -12.45
CA ALA A 64 -1.04 -4.52 -11.31
C ALA A 64 0.31 -3.97 -11.78
N GLN A 65 0.91 -4.61 -12.78
CA GLN A 65 2.19 -4.16 -13.31
C GLN A 65 2.07 -2.80 -13.99
N ARG A 66 0.97 -2.55 -14.70
CA ARG A 66 0.73 -1.25 -15.33
C ARG A 66 0.70 -0.14 -14.28
N VAL A 67 0.00 -0.36 -13.18
CA VAL A 67 -0.08 0.63 -12.11
C VAL A 67 1.30 0.84 -11.48
N LEU A 68 2.00 -0.24 -11.15
CA LEU A 68 3.30 -0.15 -10.49
C LEU A 68 4.35 0.53 -11.37
N ASN A 69 4.17 0.52 -12.69
CA ASN A 69 5.07 1.18 -13.62
C ASN A 69 4.59 2.58 -14.02
N SER A 70 3.47 3.05 -13.47
CA SER A 70 2.91 4.35 -13.85
C SER A 70 3.60 5.49 -13.12
N MET A 71 3.55 6.68 -13.73
CA MET A 71 4.05 7.89 -13.10
C MET A 71 3.21 8.29 -11.89
N ASP A 72 1.91 8.02 -11.96
CA ASP A 72 1.01 8.34 -10.85
C ASP A 72 1.39 7.56 -9.60
N TRP A 73 1.67 6.28 -9.75
CA TRP A 73 2.13 5.47 -8.62
C TRP A 73 3.48 5.96 -8.10
N THR A 74 4.41 6.25 -9.00
CA THR A 74 5.74 6.71 -8.60
C THR A 74 5.65 8.00 -7.77
N ARG A 75 4.82 8.94 -8.19
CA ARG A 75 4.62 10.18 -7.43
C ARG A 75 4.02 9.93 -6.06
N LEU A 76 3.00 9.10 -6.03
CA LEU A 76 2.30 8.81 -4.78
C LEU A 76 3.22 8.06 -3.80
N ARG A 77 3.99 7.11 -4.32
CA ARG A 77 4.98 6.40 -3.53
C ARG A 77 6.03 7.33 -2.97
N ASP A 78 6.55 8.23 -3.79
CA ASP A 78 7.58 9.16 -3.35
C ASP A 78 7.05 10.10 -2.27
N GLN A 79 5.80 10.51 -2.37
CA GLN A 79 5.17 11.30 -1.32
C GLN A 79 5.04 10.52 -0.01
N LEU A 80 4.68 9.24 -0.12
CA LEU A 80 4.59 8.36 1.07
C LEU A 80 5.94 8.23 1.76
N PHE A 81 7.01 8.17 0.97
CA PHE A 81 8.36 8.01 1.52
C PHE A 81 8.81 9.15 2.43
N ALA A 82 8.13 10.29 2.38
CA ALA A 82 8.42 11.37 3.32
C ALA A 82 8.03 11.01 4.76
N PHE A 83 7.16 10.03 4.94
CA PHE A 83 6.59 9.70 6.24
C PHE A 83 6.88 8.28 6.71
N VAL A 84 7.46 7.44 5.85
CA VAL A 84 7.65 6.02 6.17
C VAL A 84 9.04 5.58 5.80
N LYS A 85 9.43 4.41 6.33
CA LYS A 85 10.69 3.75 5.98
C LYS A 85 10.44 2.26 5.86
N ASN A 86 11.44 1.57 5.31
CA ASN A 86 11.40 0.11 5.15
C ASN A 86 10.21 -0.34 4.31
N PHE A 87 9.90 0.42 3.28
CA PHE A 87 8.81 0.07 2.36
C PHE A 87 9.17 -1.18 1.57
N SER A 88 8.21 -2.09 1.48
CA SER A 88 8.35 -3.26 0.62
C SER A 88 6.99 -3.66 0.09
N TYR A 89 7.00 -4.40 -1.01
CA TYR A 89 5.75 -4.94 -1.54
C TYR A 89 6.00 -6.25 -2.26
N LYS A 90 4.93 -7.01 -2.41
CA LYS A 90 4.95 -8.21 -3.25
C LYS A 90 3.57 -8.39 -3.88
N VAL A 91 3.54 -9.10 -5.00
CA VAL A 91 2.31 -9.40 -5.71
C VAL A 91 2.05 -10.90 -5.56
N VAL A 92 0.85 -11.25 -5.13
CA VAL A 92 0.48 -12.65 -4.94
C VAL A 92 -0.88 -12.90 -5.58
N PRO A 93 -1.19 -14.14 -5.96
CA PRO A 93 -2.53 -14.46 -6.43
C PRO A 93 -3.55 -14.21 -5.32
N ALA A 94 -4.68 -13.61 -5.68
CA ALA A 94 -5.77 -13.38 -4.75
C ALA A 94 -6.84 -14.42 -5.01
N LYS A 95 -6.62 -15.63 -4.52
CA LYS A 95 -7.63 -16.67 -4.64
C LYS A 95 -8.59 -16.55 -3.47
N GLY A 96 -9.82 -16.91 -3.69
CA GLY A 96 -10.78 -16.90 -2.61
C GLY A 96 -10.41 -17.85 -1.51
N GLY A 97 -10.80 -17.50 -0.29
CA GLY A 97 -10.57 -18.36 0.86
C GLY A 97 -9.13 -18.36 1.32
N PHE A 98 -8.69 -19.48 1.81
CA PHE A 98 -7.39 -19.63 2.45
C PHE A 98 -6.35 -20.07 1.44
N GLN A 99 -5.33 -19.28 1.27
CA GLN A 99 -4.27 -19.51 0.31
C GLN A 99 -2.92 -19.55 1.02
N PHE A 100 -2.79 -20.53 1.83
CA PHE A 100 -1.56 -20.71 2.62
C PHE A 100 -0.73 -21.84 2.12
#